data_549a0c3c2146f50a1f55aad086acad5f
#
_entry.id   549a0c3c2146f50a1f55aad086acad5f
#
_cell.length_a   1.000
_cell.length_b   1.000
_cell.length_c   1.000
_cell.angle_alpha   90.00
_cell.angle_beta   90.00
_cell.angle_gamma   90.00
#
_symmetry.space_group_name_H-M   'P 1'
#
loop_
_entity.id
_entity.type
_entity.pdbx_description
1 polymer ?
#
loop_
_entity_poly.entity_id
_entity_poly.type
_entity_poly.pdbx_seq_one_letter_code
_entity_poly.pdbx_strand_id
1 'polypeptide(L)'
;MGKTIKCTLSQKSIQKAIDELKNYQKSLRSKNEIFIKRLCELGIPVIDQNIFAAQGDSDKNHNTYIKINSFGDYAEAHLICEGKSILFIEFGAGIYHNGAAGSSPHPKGEEFGYTIGSYGQGKGKYNSWVYVSDSGEWVRSYGTEATMPMYKASVEIIQNIRKIAKEVFSS
;
A
#
# COMPACT_ATOMS: atom_id res chain seq x y z
N MET A 1 12.21 -15.99 -20.93
CA MET A 1 13.25 -16.81 -21.59
C MET A 1 14.62 -16.26 -21.27
N GLY A 2 15.60 -17.09 -20.91
CA GLY A 2 16.98 -16.65 -20.68
C GLY A 2 17.64 -16.24 -22.01
N LYS A 3 18.35 -15.11 -22.03
CA LYS A 3 19.12 -14.68 -23.20
C LYS A 3 20.47 -15.44 -23.22
N THR A 4 20.77 -16.15 -24.32
CA THR A 4 22.05 -16.82 -24.51
C THR A 4 22.99 -15.93 -25.30
N ILE A 5 24.15 -15.61 -24.72
CA ILE A 5 25.22 -14.84 -25.36
C ILE A 5 26.34 -15.79 -25.76
N LYS A 6 26.59 -15.90 -27.08
CA LYS A 6 27.69 -16.70 -27.60
C LYS A 6 28.95 -15.87 -27.74
N CYS A 7 30.08 -16.39 -27.27
CA CYS A 7 31.37 -15.71 -27.28
C CYS A 7 32.48 -16.65 -27.79
N THR A 8 33.44 -16.12 -28.56
CA THR A 8 34.68 -16.78 -28.92
C THR A 8 35.83 -16.15 -28.16
N LEU A 9 37.01 -16.80 -28.15
CA LEU A 9 38.20 -16.33 -27.42
C LEU A 9 38.88 -15.10 -28.05
N SER A 10 38.31 -14.45 -29.07
CA SER A 10 38.86 -13.23 -29.63
C SER A 10 38.48 -12.00 -28.78
N GLN A 11 39.41 -11.06 -28.62
CA GLN A 11 39.19 -9.81 -27.86
C GLN A 11 37.93 -9.06 -28.30
N LYS A 12 37.68 -8.99 -29.61
CA LYS A 12 36.47 -8.34 -30.17
C LYS A 12 35.20 -9.04 -29.77
N SER A 13 35.18 -10.38 -29.76
CA SER A 13 34.00 -11.17 -29.37
C SER A 13 33.72 -11.07 -27.88
N ILE A 14 34.78 -11.06 -27.05
CA ILE A 14 34.67 -10.86 -25.59
C ILE A 14 34.10 -9.47 -25.30
N GLN A 15 34.62 -8.42 -25.94
CA GLN A 15 34.15 -7.07 -25.74
C GLN A 15 32.65 -6.93 -26.12
N LYS A 16 32.25 -7.51 -27.25
CA LYS A 16 30.85 -7.54 -27.68
C LYS A 16 29.95 -8.24 -26.65
N ALA A 17 30.38 -9.38 -26.11
CA ALA A 17 29.66 -10.10 -25.08
C ALA A 17 29.49 -9.28 -23.79
N ILE A 18 30.53 -8.55 -23.36
CA ILE A 18 30.50 -7.64 -22.22
C ILE A 18 29.47 -6.53 -22.46
N ASP A 19 29.46 -5.91 -23.64
CA ASP A 19 28.55 -4.83 -23.96
C ASP A 19 27.08 -5.33 -24.02
N GLU A 20 26.85 -6.53 -24.55
CA GLU A 20 25.54 -7.17 -24.53
C GLU A 20 25.05 -7.47 -23.11
N LEU A 21 25.96 -7.92 -22.21
CA LEU A 21 25.62 -8.15 -20.80
C LEU A 21 25.26 -6.86 -20.08
N LYS A 22 26.01 -5.78 -20.31
CA LYS A 22 25.71 -4.45 -19.74
C LYS A 22 24.37 -3.92 -20.22
N ASN A 23 24.05 -4.08 -21.50
CA ASN A 23 22.78 -3.67 -22.06
C ASN A 23 21.62 -4.50 -21.47
N TYR A 24 21.82 -5.80 -21.30
CA TYR A 24 20.84 -6.69 -20.66
C TYR A 24 20.60 -6.29 -19.20
N GLN A 25 21.65 -6.04 -18.43
CA GLN A 25 21.57 -5.57 -17.06
C GLN A 25 20.77 -4.25 -16.97
N LYS A 26 21.06 -3.29 -17.84
CA LYS A 26 20.31 -2.02 -17.92
C LYS A 26 18.83 -2.24 -18.23
N SER A 27 18.52 -3.14 -19.17
CA SER A 27 17.15 -3.52 -19.51
C SER A 27 16.41 -4.15 -18.32
N LEU A 28 17.07 -5.03 -17.56
CA LEU A 28 16.48 -5.64 -16.36
C LEU A 28 16.17 -4.60 -15.27
N ARG A 29 17.06 -3.64 -15.05
CA ARG A 29 16.80 -2.55 -14.10
C ARG A 29 15.56 -1.77 -14.47
N SER A 30 15.45 -1.36 -15.73
CA SER A 30 14.28 -0.64 -16.24
C SER A 30 12.99 -1.47 -16.10
N LYS A 31 13.06 -2.78 -16.40
CA LYS A 31 11.92 -3.68 -16.23
C LYS A 31 11.53 -3.85 -14.76
N ASN A 32 12.49 -3.90 -13.84
CA ASN A 32 12.20 -3.94 -12.40
C ASN A 32 11.44 -2.71 -11.94
N GLU A 33 11.86 -1.50 -12.35
CA GLU A 33 11.16 -0.26 -12.02
C GLU A 33 9.73 -0.24 -12.57
N ILE A 34 9.55 -0.64 -13.82
CA ILE A 34 8.22 -0.76 -14.44
C ILE A 34 7.37 -1.78 -13.68
N PHE A 35 7.94 -2.91 -13.30
CA PHE A 35 7.24 -3.98 -12.58
C PHE A 35 6.70 -3.49 -11.23
N ILE A 36 7.57 -2.94 -10.39
CA ILE A 36 7.16 -2.46 -9.06
C ILE A 36 6.19 -1.28 -9.14
N LYS A 37 6.39 -0.38 -10.11
CA LYS A 37 5.46 0.73 -10.37
C LYS A 37 4.07 0.23 -10.72
N ARG A 38 3.95 -0.69 -11.68
CA ARG A 38 2.67 -1.26 -12.09
C ARG A 38 1.96 -2.01 -10.96
N LEU A 39 2.71 -2.68 -10.08
CA LEU A 39 2.15 -3.29 -8.88
C LEU A 39 1.53 -2.26 -7.94
N CYS A 40 2.22 -1.16 -7.67
CA CYS A 40 1.68 -0.09 -6.84
C CYS A 40 0.47 0.60 -7.49
N GLU A 41 0.49 0.78 -8.82
CA GLU A 41 -0.63 1.37 -9.58
C GLU A 41 -1.94 0.57 -9.41
N LEU A 42 -1.88 -0.75 -9.21
CA LEU A 42 -3.06 -1.56 -8.90
C LEU A 42 -3.67 -1.23 -7.53
N GLY A 43 -2.86 -0.81 -6.58
CA GLY A 43 -3.32 -0.51 -5.24
C GLY A 43 -4.08 0.81 -5.12
N ILE A 44 -3.78 1.81 -5.96
CA ILE A 44 -4.39 3.14 -5.87
C ILE A 44 -5.92 3.09 -5.92
N PRO A 45 -6.56 2.51 -6.96
CA PRO A 45 -8.02 2.47 -7.03
C PRO A 45 -8.64 1.67 -5.90
N VAL A 46 -7.96 0.66 -5.37
CA VAL A 46 -8.43 -0.12 -4.22
C VAL A 46 -8.45 0.74 -2.96
N ILE A 47 -7.40 1.54 -2.74
CA ILE A 47 -7.33 2.48 -1.61
C ILE A 47 -8.46 3.49 -1.71
N ASP A 48 -8.56 4.20 -2.84
CA ASP A 48 -9.54 5.27 -3.05
C ASP A 48 -10.97 4.75 -2.86
N GLN A 49 -11.31 3.62 -3.49
CA GLN A 49 -12.62 3.00 -3.37
C GLN A 49 -12.99 2.67 -1.92
N ASN A 50 -12.06 2.10 -1.15
CA ASN A 50 -12.32 1.73 0.23
C ASN A 50 -12.36 2.93 1.17
N ILE A 51 -11.61 4.00 0.92
CA ILE A 51 -11.72 5.26 1.67
C ILE A 51 -13.08 5.89 1.44
N PHE A 52 -13.53 5.98 0.18
CA PHE A 52 -14.84 6.56 -0.12
C PHE A 52 -16.01 5.71 0.42
N ALA A 53 -15.84 4.40 0.50
CA ALA A 53 -16.85 3.49 1.04
C ALA A 53 -16.96 3.53 2.57
N ALA A 54 -15.97 4.04 3.29
CA ALA A 54 -15.98 4.09 4.75
C ALA A 54 -17.18 4.88 5.27
N GLN A 55 -17.86 4.30 6.24
CA GLN A 55 -18.96 4.96 6.95
C GLN A 55 -18.44 5.62 8.23
N GLY A 56 -19.11 6.68 8.66
CA GLY A 56 -18.78 7.42 9.87
C GLY A 56 -18.28 8.84 9.61
N ASP A 57 -17.71 9.45 10.64
CA ASP A 57 -17.42 10.88 10.69
C ASP A 57 -15.99 11.24 10.23
N SER A 58 -15.23 10.26 9.70
CA SER A 58 -13.85 10.49 9.28
C SER A 58 -13.75 11.33 8.01
N ASP A 59 -12.81 12.27 8.03
CA ASP A 59 -12.41 13.01 6.85
C ASP A 59 -11.82 12.05 5.80
N LYS A 60 -12.43 12.03 4.61
CA LYS A 60 -12.03 11.18 3.48
C LYS A 60 -11.06 11.87 2.53
N ASN A 61 -10.67 13.11 2.80
CA ASN A 61 -9.66 13.78 2.02
C ASN A 61 -8.32 13.07 2.19
N HIS A 62 -7.77 12.64 1.08
CA HIS A 62 -6.52 11.90 1.06
C HIS A 62 -5.75 12.17 -0.23
N ASN A 63 -4.47 11.83 -0.21
CA ASN A 63 -3.59 11.83 -1.35
C ASN A 63 -2.87 10.49 -1.42
N THR A 64 -3.14 9.74 -2.50
CA THR A 64 -2.50 8.44 -2.74
C THR A 64 -1.49 8.58 -3.86
N TYR A 65 -0.23 8.24 -3.59
CA TYR A 65 0.85 8.37 -4.57
C TYR A 65 1.89 7.26 -4.44
N ILE A 66 2.73 7.14 -5.46
CA ILE A 66 3.82 6.16 -5.53
C ILE A 66 5.16 6.91 -5.47
N LYS A 67 6.03 6.49 -4.56
CA LYS A 67 7.42 6.92 -4.51
C LYS A 67 8.32 5.77 -4.89
N ILE A 68 9.18 5.97 -5.91
CA ILE A 68 10.13 4.97 -6.38
C ILE A 68 11.54 5.45 -6.06
N ASN A 69 12.33 4.57 -5.42
CA ASN A 69 13.74 4.78 -5.15
C ASN A 69 14.54 3.69 -5.88
N SER A 70 15.51 4.09 -6.70
CA SER A 70 16.36 3.18 -7.47
C SER A 70 17.78 3.18 -6.91
N PHE A 71 18.28 2.00 -6.55
CA PHE A 71 19.59 1.81 -5.90
C PHE A 71 20.41 0.82 -6.74
N GLY A 72 20.99 1.28 -7.81
CA GLY A 72 21.90 0.45 -8.63
C GLY A 72 21.35 -0.93 -9.01
N ASP A 73 21.36 -1.89 -8.09
CA ASP A 73 20.99 -3.28 -8.36
C ASP A 73 19.56 -3.64 -7.93
N TYR A 74 18.89 -2.81 -7.13
CA TYR A 74 17.51 -3.00 -6.72
C TYR A 74 16.73 -1.68 -6.79
N ALA A 75 15.41 -1.79 -6.78
CA ALA A 75 14.52 -0.66 -6.69
C ALA A 75 13.40 -0.95 -5.69
N GLU A 76 12.97 0.09 -5.01
CA GLU A 76 11.86 0.05 -4.06
C GLU A 76 10.74 0.95 -4.55
N ALA A 77 9.50 0.51 -4.37
CA ALA A 77 8.31 1.34 -4.58
C ALA A 77 7.48 1.37 -3.30
N HIS A 78 7.12 2.56 -2.88
CA HIS A 78 6.26 2.80 -1.74
C HIS A 78 4.93 3.33 -2.25
N LEU A 79 3.85 2.62 -1.99
CA LEU A 79 2.49 3.10 -2.17
C LEU A 79 2.09 3.81 -0.88
N ILE A 80 1.89 5.11 -0.94
CA ILE A 80 1.67 5.98 0.21
C ILE A 80 0.28 6.59 0.10
N CYS A 81 -0.46 6.57 1.20
CA CYS A 81 -1.73 7.24 1.35
C CYS A 81 -1.66 8.17 2.56
N GLU A 82 -1.80 9.46 2.34
CA GLU A 82 -1.75 10.50 3.35
C GLU A 82 -3.12 11.15 3.53
N GLY A 83 -3.51 11.38 4.77
CA GLY A 83 -4.74 12.06 5.13
C GLY A 83 -4.97 12.04 6.64
N LYS A 84 -5.76 12.98 7.15
CA LYS A 84 -5.97 13.15 8.61
C LYS A 84 -6.61 11.92 9.27
N SER A 85 -7.50 11.24 8.57
CA SER A 85 -8.30 10.15 9.14
C SER A 85 -7.95 8.77 8.59
N ILE A 86 -6.88 8.63 7.82
CA ILE A 86 -6.55 7.37 7.14
C ILE A 86 -6.39 6.20 8.12
N LEU A 87 -5.72 6.42 9.25
CA LEU A 87 -5.55 5.37 10.26
C LEU A 87 -6.87 4.94 10.89
N PHE A 88 -7.82 5.87 11.06
CA PHE A 88 -9.17 5.53 11.55
C PHE A 88 -9.97 4.74 10.51
N ILE A 89 -9.79 5.03 9.23
CA ILE A 89 -10.43 4.30 8.14
C ILE A 89 -9.78 2.92 7.94
N GLU A 90 -8.46 2.81 8.12
CA GLU A 90 -7.74 1.53 8.02
C GLU A 90 -8.11 0.58 9.16
N PHE A 91 -8.03 1.06 10.41
CA PHE A 91 -8.18 0.20 11.59
C PHE A 91 -9.55 0.29 12.25
N GLY A 92 -10.36 1.24 11.86
CA GLY A 92 -11.62 1.60 12.52
C GLY A 92 -11.40 2.41 13.80
N ALA A 93 -12.40 3.19 14.16
CA ALA A 93 -12.41 3.95 15.41
C ALA A 93 -13.81 3.94 16.01
N GLY A 94 -13.89 3.75 17.33
CA GLY A 94 -15.14 3.78 18.06
C GLY A 94 -15.75 2.42 18.35
N ILE A 95 -16.82 2.45 19.18
CA ILE A 95 -17.38 1.25 19.81
C ILE A 95 -18.16 0.38 18.82
N TYR A 96 -18.78 0.99 17.80
CA TYR A 96 -19.74 0.32 16.93
C TYR A 96 -19.20 -0.12 15.58
N HIS A 97 -18.10 0.46 15.13
CA HIS A 97 -17.59 0.20 13.78
C HIS A 97 -16.47 -0.84 13.72
N ASN A 98 -16.06 -1.38 14.87
CA ASN A 98 -14.96 -2.33 14.98
C ASN A 98 -15.41 -3.78 15.17
N GLY A 99 -16.71 -4.07 15.07
CA GLY A 99 -17.26 -5.40 15.31
C GLY A 99 -17.42 -5.73 16.79
N ALA A 100 -16.35 -6.03 17.53
CA ALA A 100 -16.36 -6.14 18.98
C ALA A 100 -15.98 -4.81 19.62
N ALA A 101 -16.62 -4.43 20.72
CA ALA A 101 -16.37 -3.16 21.41
C ALA A 101 -14.87 -2.94 21.68
N GLY A 102 -14.33 -1.89 21.08
CA GLY A 102 -12.93 -1.44 21.27
C GLY A 102 -11.87 -2.27 20.55
N SER A 103 -12.22 -3.23 19.69
CA SER A 103 -11.25 -3.99 18.90
C SER A 103 -11.30 -3.58 17.41
N SER A 104 -10.13 -3.60 16.77
CA SER A 104 -10.05 -3.44 15.32
C SER A 104 -10.34 -4.76 14.62
N PRO A 105 -11.19 -4.79 13.56
CA PRO A 105 -11.36 -5.97 12.72
C PRO A 105 -10.18 -6.19 11.76
N HIS A 106 -9.19 -5.30 11.75
CA HIS A 106 -8.03 -5.37 10.87
C HIS A 106 -7.17 -6.59 11.22
N PRO A 107 -6.79 -7.46 10.25
CA PRO A 107 -6.01 -8.67 10.52
C PRO A 107 -4.66 -8.43 11.19
N LYS A 108 -4.09 -7.25 11.00
CA LYS A 108 -2.84 -6.81 11.63
C LYS A 108 -3.05 -5.77 12.73
N GLY A 109 -4.26 -5.64 13.24
CA GLY A 109 -4.58 -4.64 14.25
C GLY A 109 -3.73 -4.78 15.51
N GLU A 110 -3.54 -6.00 16.00
CA GLU A 110 -2.69 -6.30 17.15
C GLU A 110 -1.22 -5.98 16.91
N GLU A 111 -0.69 -6.36 15.74
CA GLU A 111 0.70 -6.08 15.33
C GLU A 111 1.01 -4.58 15.34
N PHE A 112 0.05 -3.76 14.92
CA PHE A 112 0.19 -2.30 14.89
C PHE A 112 -0.31 -1.59 16.15
N GLY A 113 -0.68 -2.33 17.21
CA GLY A 113 -1.12 -1.76 18.47
C GLY A 113 -2.57 -1.25 18.50
N TYR A 114 -3.38 -1.57 17.48
CA TYR A 114 -4.79 -1.20 17.40
C TYR A 114 -5.69 -2.29 17.99
N THR A 115 -5.47 -2.59 19.26
CA THR A 115 -6.24 -3.57 20.02
C THR A 115 -7.33 -2.91 20.85
N ILE A 116 -8.09 -3.71 21.58
CA ILE A 116 -9.12 -3.24 22.52
C ILE A 116 -8.55 -2.16 23.46
N GLY A 117 -9.10 -0.97 23.41
CA GLY A 117 -8.70 0.16 24.26
C GLY A 117 -7.61 1.04 23.69
N SER A 118 -7.03 0.76 22.52
CA SER A 118 -6.03 1.63 21.89
C SER A 118 -6.63 2.84 21.19
N TYR A 119 -7.88 2.73 20.69
CA TYR A 119 -8.64 3.86 20.19
C TYR A 119 -9.96 4.00 20.89
N GLY A 120 -10.24 5.21 21.40
CA GLY A 120 -11.44 5.52 22.13
C GLY A 120 -11.68 4.41 23.17
N GLN A 121 -11.34 4.63 24.39
CA GLN A 121 -11.46 3.63 25.45
C GLN A 121 -12.87 3.02 25.45
N GLY A 122 -13.07 1.98 24.67
CA GLY A 122 -14.37 1.34 24.36
C GLY A 122 -15.13 0.75 25.52
N LYS A 123 -14.93 1.29 26.72
CA LYS A 123 -15.62 0.98 27.96
C LYS A 123 -16.77 1.94 28.26
N GLY A 124 -17.04 2.87 27.35
CA GLY A 124 -18.15 3.81 27.49
C GLY A 124 -19.51 3.11 27.42
N LYS A 125 -20.47 3.55 28.23
CA LYS A 125 -21.87 3.11 28.18
C LYS A 125 -22.61 3.61 26.91
N TYR A 126 -22.01 4.54 26.20
CA TYR A 126 -22.65 5.25 25.09
C TYR A 126 -22.06 4.81 23.76
N ASN A 127 -22.87 4.82 22.73
CA ASN A 127 -22.51 4.52 21.34
C ASN A 127 -21.93 5.72 20.59
N SER A 128 -21.59 6.79 21.29
CA SER A 128 -20.99 7.99 20.74
C SER A 128 -20.13 8.66 21.78
N TRP A 129 -19.18 9.44 21.31
CA TRP A 129 -18.38 10.34 22.16
C TRP A 129 -18.37 11.74 21.56
N VAL A 130 -17.88 12.69 22.33
CA VAL A 130 -17.79 14.09 21.91
C VAL A 130 -16.33 14.50 21.98
N TYR A 131 -15.86 15.19 20.95
CA TYR A 131 -14.53 15.78 20.90
C TYR A 131 -14.61 17.23 20.41
N VAL A 132 -13.55 17.99 20.64
CA VAL A 132 -13.41 19.34 20.13
C VAL A 132 -12.67 19.30 18.80
N SER A 133 -13.29 19.82 17.72
CA SER A 133 -12.70 19.91 16.40
C SER A 133 -11.55 20.93 16.33
N ASP A 134 -10.81 20.95 15.24
CA ASP A 134 -9.76 21.96 14.99
C ASP A 134 -10.33 23.40 14.98
N SER A 135 -11.63 23.57 14.68
CA SER A 135 -12.35 24.85 14.74
C SER A 135 -12.82 25.24 16.15
N GLY A 136 -12.59 24.40 17.17
CA GLY A 136 -13.04 24.63 18.54
C GLY A 136 -14.49 24.25 18.81
N GLU A 137 -15.17 23.61 17.88
CA GLU A 137 -16.56 23.17 18.01
C GLU A 137 -16.65 21.77 18.63
N TRP A 138 -17.72 21.57 19.43
CA TRP A 138 -18.03 20.26 19.99
C TRP A 138 -18.71 19.38 18.94
N VAL A 139 -18.03 18.29 18.56
CA VAL A 139 -18.52 17.34 17.56
C VAL A 139 -18.84 16.01 18.24
N ARG A 140 -20.04 15.47 17.97
CA ARG A 140 -20.41 14.12 18.39
C ARG A 140 -19.99 13.13 17.32
N SER A 141 -19.23 12.11 17.68
CA SER A 141 -18.78 11.04 16.80
C SER A 141 -19.42 9.70 17.19
N TYR A 142 -19.77 8.94 16.18
CA TYR A 142 -20.22 7.55 16.29
C TYR A 142 -19.13 6.55 15.85
N GLY A 143 -17.96 7.06 15.48
CA GLY A 143 -16.84 6.27 15.03
C GLY A 143 -16.73 6.17 13.52
N THR A 144 -15.76 5.38 13.09
CA THR A 144 -15.44 5.14 11.69
C THR A 144 -15.31 3.65 11.45
N GLU A 145 -15.96 3.17 10.39
CA GLU A 145 -15.85 1.78 9.96
C GLU A 145 -14.44 1.50 9.42
N ALA A 146 -13.87 0.36 9.81
CA ALA A 146 -12.61 -0.14 9.25
C ALA A 146 -12.85 -0.73 7.86
N THR A 147 -12.61 0.03 6.80
CA THR A 147 -12.69 -0.49 5.43
C THR A 147 -11.37 -1.07 4.93
N MET A 148 -10.30 -0.89 5.67
CA MET A 148 -8.98 -1.49 5.45
C MET A 148 -8.40 -1.22 4.05
N PRO A 149 -8.32 0.05 3.58
CA PRO A 149 -7.89 0.38 2.23
C PRO A 149 -6.47 -0.10 1.91
N MET A 150 -5.51 0.12 2.81
CA MET A 150 -4.12 -0.27 2.58
C MET A 150 -3.92 -1.79 2.65
N TYR A 151 -4.58 -2.45 3.59
CA TYR A 151 -4.56 -3.90 3.68
C TYR A 151 -5.13 -4.55 2.41
N LYS A 152 -6.30 -4.12 1.95
CA LYS A 152 -6.92 -4.65 0.73
C LYS A 152 -6.07 -4.37 -0.51
N ALA A 153 -5.46 -3.18 -0.62
CA ALA A 153 -4.52 -2.88 -1.69
C ALA A 153 -3.31 -3.82 -1.66
N SER A 154 -2.76 -4.13 -0.47
CA SER A 154 -1.64 -5.08 -0.35
C SER A 154 -2.03 -6.49 -0.81
N VAL A 155 -3.24 -6.94 -0.50
CA VAL A 155 -3.76 -8.24 -0.96
C VAL A 155 -3.90 -8.27 -2.48
N GLU A 156 -4.48 -7.22 -3.08
CA GLU A 156 -4.61 -7.10 -4.55
C GLU A 156 -3.25 -7.11 -5.24
N ILE A 157 -2.28 -6.37 -4.72
CA ILE A 157 -0.90 -6.36 -5.23
C ILE A 157 -0.31 -7.77 -5.20
N ILE A 158 -0.39 -8.46 -4.05
CA ILE A 158 0.18 -9.81 -3.89
C ILE A 158 -0.45 -10.80 -4.88
N GLN A 159 -1.76 -10.75 -5.07
CA GLN A 159 -2.47 -11.64 -6.00
C GLN A 159 -2.04 -11.44 -7.47
N ASN A 160 -1.62 -10.23 -7.83
CA ASN A 160 -1.26 -9.87 -9.20
C ASN A 160 0.24 -9.94 -9.51
N ILE A 161 1.12 -10.22 -8.53
CA ILE A 161 2.58 -10.27 -8.73
C ILE A 161 2.96 -11.13 -9.93
N ARG A 162 2.47 -12.37 -10.00
CA ARG A 162 2.83 -13.33 -11.07
C ARG A 162 2.36 -12.87 -12.44
N LYS A 163 1.17 -12.29 -12.52
CA LYS A 163 0.59 -11.77 -13.76
C LYS A 163 1.44 -10.61 -14.30
N ILE A 164 1.68 -9.60 -13.49
CA ILE A 164 2.45 -8.42 -13.89
C ILE A 164 3.90 -8.78 -14.20
N ALA A 165 4.52 -9.67 -13.42
CA ALA A 165 5.87 -10.16 -13.73
C ALA A 165 5.93 -10.82 -15.10
N LYS A 166 4.97 -11.68 -15.44
CA LYS A 166 4.92 -12.31 -16.76
C LYS A 166 4.78 -11.28 -17.87
N GLU A 167 3.93 -10.28 -17.72
CA GLU A 167 3.73 -9.23 -18.72
C GLU A 167 5.00 -8.40 -18.94
N VAL A 168 5.69 -8.01 -17.87
CA VAL A 168 6.86 -7.11 -17.95
C VAL A 168 8.12 -7.85 -18.42
N PHE A 169 8.34 -9.09 -17.96
CA PHE A 169 9.59 -9.81 -18.25
C PHE A 169 9.52 -10.75 -19.44
N SER A 170 8.32 -11.03 -19.99
CA SER A 170 8.18 -11.84 -21.20
C SER A 170 8.19 -11.02 -22.49
N SER A 171 8.13 -9.70 -22.38
CA SER A 171 8.23 -8.76 -23.51
C SER A 171 9.67 -8.49 -23.95
#